data_2a8140b5651c0100d4cbaea65cd6ffa0
#
_entry.id   2a8140b5651c0100d4cbaea65cd6ffa0
#
_cell.length_a   1.000
_cell.length_b   1.000
_cell.length_c   1.000
_cell.angle_alpha   90.00
_cell.angle_beta   90.00
_cell.angle_gamma   90.00
#
_symmetry.space_group_name_H-M   'P 1'
#
loop_
_entity.id
_entity.type
_entity.pdbx_description
1 polymer ?
#
loop_
_entity_poly.entity_id
_entity_poly.type
_entity_poly.pdbx_seq_one_letter_code
_entity_poly.pdbx_strand_id
1 'polypeptide(L)'
;LDSKKYLFSKTNQGCKIGVSNAINWFFDHENEGIILEDDCIPDLDFFRFCEEMLQTYRNDYRIWSITGHNQQNNIKRGKGTYYFSKYPRSWGWATWKRCWQKYDRDITDWPNIKSKNILKDKLKNKRELIFWENILDNIYYHNSPNTWDYQWTLSSFLNSGITIVPNK
;
A
#
# COMPACT_ATOMS: atom_id res chain seq x y z
N LEU A 1 14.48 -19.51 10.59
CA LEU A 1 13.65 -18.48 11.26
C LEU A 1 14.33 -17.98 12.53
N ASP A 2 15.50 -17.31 12.40
CA ASP A 2 16.37 -17.33 13.58
C ASP A 2 16.71 -15.94 14.15
N SER A 3 16.06 -14.88 13.68
CA SER A 3 16.21 -13.59 14.36
C SER A 3 14.88 -12.85 14.47
N LYS A 4 14.35 -12.78 15.68
CA LYS A 4 13.29 -11.84 16.02
C LYS A 4 13.92 -10.49 16.31
N LYS A 5 13.43 -9.45 15.65
CA LYS A 5 13.78 -8.06 15.94
C LYS A 5 12.56 -7.35 16.50
N TYR A 6 12.76 -6.43 17.40
CA TYR A 6 11.69 -5.70 18.09
C TYR A 6 11.93 -4.21 17.98
N LEU A 7 10.87 -3.47 17.67
CA LEU A 7 10.84 -2.01 17.74
C LEU A 7 9.80 -1.60 18.77
N PHE A 8 10.23 -0.95 19.84
CA PHE A 8 9.34 -0.43 20.88
C PHE A 8 9.33 1.09 20.85
N SER A 9 8.13 1.67 20.82
CA SER A 9 7.95 3.11 21.02
C SER A 9 7.67 3.41 22.49
N LYS A 10 8.28 4.47 23.03
CA LYS A 10 8.04 4.92 24.41
C LYS A 10 6.67 5.58 24.58
N THR A 11 6.06 6.04 23.49
CA THR A 11 4.77 6.75 23.50
C THR A 11 3.92 6.26 22.36
N ASN A 12 2.60 6.41 22.48
CA ASN A 12 1.68 6.16 21.37
C ASN A 12 1.92 7.21 20.28
N GLN A 13 2.30 6.76 19.09
CA GLN A 13 2.57 7.63 17.93
C GLN A 13 1.33 7.83 17.03
N GLY A 14 0.24 7.14 17.30
CA GLY A 14 -0.93 7.07 16.43
C GLY A 14 -0.68 6.26 15.16
N CYS A 15 -1.73 6.02 14.39
CA CYS A 15 -1.69 5.14 13.22
C CYS A 15 -0.70 5.65 12.15
N LYS A 16 -0.81 6.91 11.72
CA LYS A 16 0.02 7.48 10.64
C LYS A 16 1.52 7.33 10.91
N ILE A 17 1.97 7.76 12.07
CA ILE A 17 3.39 7.80 12.42
C ILE A 17 3.87 6.42 12.86
N GLY A 18 3.10 5.74 13.72
CA GLY A 18 3.50 4.45 14.27
C GLY A 18 3.70 3.39 13.19
N VAL A 19 2.71 3.21 12.32
CA VAL A 19 2.78 2.22 11.25
C VAL A 19 3.86 2.58 10.23
N SER A 20 3.91 3.83 9.76
CA SER A 20 4.92 4.21 8.78
C SER A 20 6.36 4.10 9.31
N ASN A 21 6.59 4.42 10.59
CA ASN A 21 7.90 4.23 11.21
C ASN A 21 8.27 2.75 11.36
N ALA A 22 7.31 1.89 11.71
CA ALA A 22 7.52 0.46 11.79
C ALA A 22 7.91 -0.14 10.43
N ILE A 23 7.21 0.27 9.36
CA ILE A 23 7.53 -0.18 7.99
C ILE A 23 8.88 0.38 7.52
N ASN A 24 9.22 1.63 7.84
CA ASN A 24 10.54 2.19 7.57
C ASN A 24 11.63 1.35 8.22
N TRP A 25 11.50 1.11 9.54
CA TRP A 25 12.44 0.30 10.28
C TRP A 25 12.57 -1.13 9.73
N PHE A 26 11.46 -1.75 9.30
CA PHE A 26 11.48 -3.05 8.66
C PHE A 26 12.33 -3.02 7.38
N PHE A 27 12.10 -2.04 6.50
CA PHE A 27 12.83 -1.92 5.24
C PHE A 27 14.27 -1.36 5.38
N ASP A 28 14.67 -0.90 6.55
CA ASP A 28 16.10 -0.66 6.84
C ASP A 28 16.87 -1.98 6.95
N HIS A 29 16.17 -3.09 7.24
CA HIS A 29 16.79 -4.39 7.46
C HIS A 29 16.48 -5.42 6.36
N GLU A 30 15.34 -5.27 5.66
CA GLU A 30 14.86 -6.24 4.69
C GLU A 30 14.57 -5.58 3.33
N ASN A 31 14.64 -6.36 2.25
CA ASN A 31 14.39 -5.85 0.90
C ASN A 31 12.95 -6.07 0.42
N GLU A 32 12.26 -7.03 0.99
CA GLU A 32 10.88 -7.37 0.69
C GLU A 32 10.24 -8.03 1.91
N GLY A 33 8.92 -7.98 2.02
CA GLY A 33 8.25 -8.68 3.10
C GLY A 33 6.75 -8.45 3.18
N ILE A 34 6.17 -9.15 4.14
CA ILE A 34 4.75 -9.14 4.44
C ILE A 34 4.51 -8.22 5.63
N ILE A 35 3.49 -7.38 5.53
CA ILE A 35 3.07 -6.44 6.56
C ILE A 35 1.67 -6.84 7.04
N LEU A 36 1.54 -7.00 8.35
CA LEU A 36 0.28 -7.28 9.03
C LEU A 36 0.10 -6.25 10.14
N GLU A 37 -1.11 -5.75 10.27
CA GLU A 37 -1.54 -4.95 11.42
C GLU A 37 -2.23 -5.88 12.46
N ASP A 38 -2.49 -5.39 13.64
CA ASP A 38 -3.04 -6.17 14.77
C ASP A 38 -4.49 -6.62 14.55
N ASP A 39 -5.19 -6.03 13.59
CA ASP A 39 -6.54 -6.42 13.15
C ASP A 39 -6.57 -7.44 11.98
N CYS A 40 -5.39 -7.90 11.54
CA CYS A 40 -5.28 -8.87 10.45
C CYS A 40 -5.18 -10.31 10.99
N ILE A 41 -6.06 -11.19 10.54
CA ILE A 41 -6.02 -12.63 10.82
C ILE A 41 -5.83 -13.37 9.48
N PRO A 42 -4.59 -13.58 9.02
CA PRO A 42 -4.32 -14.20 7.74
C PRO A 42 -4.50 -15.72 7.79
N ASP A 43 -4.97 -16.29 6.68
CA ASP A 43 -4.89 -17.71 6.42
C ASP A 43 -3.45 -18.12 6.04
N LEU A 44 -3.12 -19.41 6.19
CA LEU A 44 -1.79 -19.94 5.82
C LEU A 44 -1.50 -19.77 4.32
N ASP A 45 -2.51 -19.85 3.49
CA ASP A 45 -2.36 -19.67 2.04
C ASP A 45 -1.98 -18.24 1.66
N PHE A 46 -2.32 -17.25 2.50
CA PHE A 46 -1.87 -15.87 2.32
C PHE A 46 -0.34 -15.75 2.32
N PHE A 47 0.34 -16.42 3.24
CA PHE A 47 1.80 -16.35 3.34
C PHE A 47 2.47 -16.99 2.12
N ARG A 48 1.97 -18.14 1.68
CA ARG A 48 2.47 -18.84 0.48
C ARG A 48 2.25 -17.99 -0.78
N PHE A 49 1.06 -17.41 -0.91
CA PHE A 49 0.72 -16.52 -2.02
C PHE A 49 1.64 -15.30 -2.06
N CYS A 50 1.86 -14.62 -0.93
CA CYS A 50 2.76 -13.49 -0.85
C CYS A 50 4.21 -13.86 -1.18
N GLU A 51 4.72 -14.97 -0.66
CA GLU A 51 6.07 -15.44 -0.94
C GLU A 51 6.27 -15.72 -2.43
N GLU A 52 5.36 -16.47 -3.06
CA GLU A 52 5.39 -16.79 -4.49
C GLU A 52 5.36 -15.52 -5.34
N MET A 53 4.47 -14.57 -5.02
CA MET A 53 4.32 -13.33 -5.77
C MET A 53 5.52 -12.39 -5.57
N LEU A 54 6.08 -12.30 -4.35
CA LEU A 54 7.30 -11.55 -4.10
C LEU A 54 8.46 -12.06 -4.93
N GLN A 55 8.65 -13.38 -5.01
CA GLN A 55 9.69 -13.98 -5.82
C GLN A 55 9.47 -13.76 -7.32
N THR A 56 8.24 -14.04 -7.79
CA THR A 56 7.89 -13.97 -9.21
C THR A 56 8.05 -12.55 -9.77
N TYR A 57 7.63 -11.53 -9.01
CA TYR A 57 7.59 -10.16 -9.47
C TYR A 57 8.69 -9.26 -8.90
N ARG A 58 9.71 -9.83 -8.28
CA ARG A 58 10.83 -9.08 -7.68
C ARG A 58 11.45 -8.07 -8.63
N ASN A 59 11.61 -8.44 -9.90
CA ASN A 59 12.23 -7.63 -10.93
C ASN A 59 11.23 -6.91 -11.85
N ASP A 60 9.93 -7.05 -11.61
CA ASP A 60 8.91 -6.29 -12.34
C ASP A 60 8.58 -5.00 -11.60
N TYR A 61 9.17 -3.90 -12.04
CA TYR A 61 9.02 -2.58 -11.38
C TYR A 61 7.63 -1.97 -11.52
N ARG A 62 6.75 -2.54 -12.34
CA ARG A 62 5.34 -2.16 -12.43
C ARG A 62 4.55 -2.65 -11.20
N ILE A 63 4.97 -3.78 -10.62
CA ILE A 63 4.30 -4.37 -9.47
C ILE A 63 4.82 -3.71 -8.19
N TRP A 64 3.88 -3.20 -7.41
CA TRP A 64 4.15 -2.40 -6.22
C TRP A 64 3.74 -3.07 -4.94
N SER A 65 2.63 -3.79 -4.95
CA SER A 65 2.15 -4.52 -3.79
C SER A 65 1.41 -5.79 -4.15
N ILE A 66 1.28 -6.64 -3.17
CA ILE A 66 0.51 -7.87 -3.19
C ILE A 66 -0.45 -7.76 -2.01
N THR A 67 -1.73 -7.99 -2.19
CA THR A 67 -2.69 -7.98 -1.09
C THR A 67 -3.29 -9.36 -0.87
N GLY A 68 -3.58 -9.71 0.38
CA GLY A 68 -4.36 -10.90 0.72
C GLY A 68 -5.87 -10.66 0.68
N HIS A 69 -6.30 -9.39 0.58
CA HIS A 69 -7.71 -9.04 0.71
C HIS A 69 -8.39 -8.79 -0.64
N ASN A 70 -9.41 -9.61 -0.96
CA ASN A 70 -10.23 -9.45 -2.15
C ASN A 70 -11.64 -8.95 -1.77
N GLN A 71 -11.92 -7.67 -2.04
CA GLN A 71 -13.21 -7.02 -1.76
C GLN A 71 -14.26 -7.24 -2.87
N GLN A 72 -14.09 -8.21 -3.76
CA GLN A 72 -15.00 -8.42 -4.90
C GLN A 72 -16.18 -9.35 -4.58
N ASN A 73 -16.49 -9.60 -3.31
CA ASN A 73 -17.61 -10.44 -2.89
C ASN A 73 -17.63 -11.80 -3.62
N ASN A 74 -16.49 -12.47 -3.69
CA ASN A 74 -16.27 -13.74 -4.40
C ASN A 74 -16.44 -13.66 -5.93
N ILE A 75 -16.53 -12.49 -6.53
CA ILE A 75 -16.53 -12.35 -7.98
C ILE A 75 -15.12 -12.57 -8.52
N LYS A 76 -14.96 -13.68 -9.24
CA LYS A 76 -13.68 -14.00 -9.88
C LYS A 76 -13.40 -13.07 -11.08
N ARG A 77 -12.22 -12.47 -11.12
CA ARG A 77 -11.75 -11.63 -12.22
C ARG A 77 -10.82 -12.44 -13.13
N GLY A 78 -11.25 -12.64 -14.38
CA GLY A 78 -10.47 -13.41 -15.35
C GLY A 78 -10.41 -14.92 -15.05
N LYS A 79 -9.44 -15.61 -15.68
CA LYS A 79 -9.25 -17.06 -15.58
C LYS A 79 -8.17 -17.48 -14.58
N GLY A 80 -7.32 -16.53 -14.16
CA GLY A 80 -6.18 -16.78 -13.27
C GLY A 80 -6.57 -16.98 -11.81
N THR A 81 -5.58 -17.29 -11.00
CA THR A 81 -5.71 -17.38 -9.53
C THR A 81 -5.66 -16.01 -8.87
N TYR A 82 -5.17 -15.01 -9.59
CA TYR A 82 -5.11 -13.60 -9.17
C TYR A 82 -5.39 -12.67 -10.36
N TYR A 83 -5.53 -11.38 -10.08
CA TYR A 83 -5.68 -10.31 -11.06
C TYR A 83 -4.88 -9.06 -10.65
N PHE A 84 -4.77 -8.09 -11.55
CA PHE A 84 -4.06 -6.85 -11.33
C PHE A 84 -5.02 -5.70 -11.06
N SER A 85 -4.70 -4.88 -10.07
CA SER A 85 -5.46 -3.69 -9.67
C SER A 85 -4.54 -2.48 -9.55
N LYS A 86 -5.06 -1.28 -9.82
CA LYS A 86 -4.37 -0.03 -9.52
C LYS A 86 -4.46 0.37 -8.04
N TYR A 87 -5.30 -0.32 -7.26
CA TYR A 87 -5.53 -0.01 -5.85
C TYR A 87 -4.72 -0.92 -4.96
N PRO A 88 -3.76 -0.39 -4.20
CA PRO A 88 -3.20 -1.12 -3.09
C PRO A 88 -4.25 -1.33 -1.99
N ARG A 89 -4.10 -2.40 -1.24
CA ARG A 89 -4.92 -2.74 -0.09
C ARG A 89 -4.00 -3.05 1.07
N SER A 90 -4.31 -2.53 2.24
CA SER A 90 -3.42 -2.55 3.41
C SER A 90 -3.75 -3.63 4.44
N TRP A 91 -4.87 -4.35 4.32
CA TRP A 91 -5.20 -5.45 5.23
C TRP A 91 -4.53 -6.74 4.81
N GLY A 92 -3.36 -7.01 5.41
CA GLY A 92 -2.52 -8.12 5.02
C GLY A 92 -1.97 -7.94 3.60
N TRP A 93 -0.74 -7.46 3.50
CA TRP A 93 -0.13 -7.14 2.22
C TRP A 93 1.37 -7.37 2.22
N ALA A 94 1.96 -7.39 1.04
CA ALA A 94 3.40 -7.52 0.87
C ALA A 94 3.91 -6.53 -0.17
N THR A 95 5.17 -6.12 -0.02
CA THR A 95 5.83 -5.18 -0.93
C THR A 95 7.35 -5.28 -0.83
N TRP A 96 8.03 -4.47 -1.60
CA TRP A 96 9.48 -4.36 -1.68
C TRP A 96 9.96 -3.00 -1.17
N LYS A 97 11.15 -2.98 -0.59
CA LYS A 97 11.85 -1.75 -0.18
C LYS A 97 11.85 -0.68 -1.29
N ARG A 98 12.10 -1.09 -2.55
CA ARG A 98 12.11 -0.20 -3.72
C ARG A 98 10.81 0.60 -3.92
N CYS A 99 9.68 0.00 -3.55
CA CYS A 99 8.36 0.65 -3.62
C CYS A 99 8.13 1.54 -2.42
N TRP A 100 8.42 1.02 -1.22
CA TRP A 100 8.24 1.76 0.02
C TRP A 100 9.11 3.02 0.09
N GLN A 101 10.30 3.02 -0.49
CA GLN A 101 11.17 4.21 -0.60
C GLN A 101 10.53 5.39 -1.36
N LYS A 102 9.44 5.17 -2.08
CA LYS A 102 8.65 6.22 -2.75
C LYS A 102 7.48 6.73 -1.91
N TYR A 103 7.29 6.16 -0.72
CA TYR A 103 6.25 6.59 0.19
C TYR A 103 6.58 7.97 0.78
N ASP A 104 5.63 8.90 0.65
CA ASP A 104 5.68 10.20 1.32
C ASP A 104 4.52 10.28 2.33
N ARG A 105 4.86 10.16 3.61
CA ARG A 105 3.90 10.20 4.72
C ARG A 105 3.13 11.51 4.78
N ASP A 106 3.78 12.61 4.44
CA ASP A 106 3.22 13.94 4.62
C ASP A 106 2.71 14.54 3.30
N ILE A 107 2.79 13.75 2.21
CA ILE A 107 2.37 14.13 0.83
C ILE A 107 2.81 15.56 0.47
N THR A 108 4.07 15.85 0.72
CA THR A 108 4.65 17.20 0.71
C THR A 108 4.45 17.95 -0.61
N ASP A 109 4.40 17.22 -1.73
CA ASP A 109 4.18 17.79 -3.08
C ASP A 109 2.71 17.86 -3.50
N TRP A 110 1.76 17.59 -2.58
CA TRP A 110 0.34 17.54 -2.91
C TRP A 110 -0.21 18.78 -3.62
N PRO A 111 0.09 20.04 -3.21
CA PRO A 111 -0.39 21.23 -3.90
C PRO A 111 0.05 21.30 -5.38
N ASN A 112 1.27 20.89 -5.67
CA ASN A 112 1.81 20.86 -7.02
C ASN A 112 1.18 19.74 -7.87
N ILE A 113 1.02 18.55 -7.28
CA ILE A 113 0.32 17.41 -7.91
C ILE A 113 -1.10 17.80 -8.31
N LYS A 114 -1.83 18.45 -7.41
CA LYS A 114 -3.21 18.90 -7.62
C LYS A 114 -3.28 20.00 -8.69
N SER A 115 -2.47 21.04 -8.59
CA SER A 115 -2.47 22.17 -9.52
C SER A 115 -2.14 21.76 -10.96
N LYS A 116 -1.28 20.75 -11.12
CA LYS A 116 -0.92 20.18 -12.44
C LYS A 116 -1.89 19.09 -12.91
N ASN A 117 -2.95 18.79 -12.18
CA ASN A 117 -3.93 17.76 -12.50
C ASN A 117 -3.33 16.35 -12.73
N ILE A 118 -2.22 16.01 -12.05
CA ILE A 118 -1.50 14.76 -12.28
C ILE A 118 -2.39 13.54 -12.01
N LEU A 119 -3.25 13.57 -10.98
CA LEU A 119 -4.17 12.48 -10.69
C LEU A 119 -5.24 12.29 -11.75
N LYS A 120 -5.63 13.32 -12.49
CA LYS A 120 -6.61 13.21 -13.58
C LYS A 120 -6.15 12.27 -14.70
N ASP A 121 -4.85 12.21 -14.95
CA ASP A 121 -4.29 11.30 -15.93
C ASP A 121 -4.29 9.83 -15.46
N LYS A 122 -4.27 9.62 -14.14
CA LYS A 122 -4.27 8.29 -13.50
C LYS A 122 -5.69 7.79 -13.19
N LEU A 123 -6.61 8.71 -12.86
CA LEU A 123 -7.97 8.42 -12.44
C LEU A 123 -8.96 8.95 -13.49
N LYS A 124 -9.38 8.06 -14.42
CA LYS A 124 -10.25 8.44 -15.52
C LYS A 124 -11.70 8.75 -15.09
N ASN A 125 -12.13 8.23 -13.96
CA ASN A 125 -13.48 8.45 -13.44
C ASN A 125 -13.52 9.75 -12.63
N LYS A 126 -14.39 10.70 -13.01
CA LYS A 126 -14.51 12.00 -12.35
C LYS A 126 -14.91 11.89 -10.86
N ARG A 127 -15.80 10.95 -10.51
CA ARG A 127 -16.23 10.75 -9.12
C ARG A 127 -15.08 10.21 -8.26
N GLU A 128 -14.30 9.30 -8.82
CA GLU A 128 -13.10 8.73 -8.21
C GLU A 128 -12.05 9.82 -7.98
N LEU A 129 -11.79 10.67 -8.97
CA LEU A 129 -10.86 11.79 -8.85
C LEU A 129 -11.27 12.74 -7.72
N ILE A 130 -12.52 13.19 -7.70
CA ILE A 130 -13.06 14.07 -6.65
C ILE A 130 -12.91 13.43 -5.27
N PHE A 131 -13.21 12.14 -5.13
CA PHE A 131 -13.07 11.41 -3.87
C PHE A 131 -11.62 11.46 -3.37
N TRP A 132 -10.66 11.15 -4.22
CA TRP A 132 -9.24 11.14 -3.86
C TRP A 132 -8.71 12.54 -3.57
N GLU A 133 -9.06 13.54 -4.36
CA GLU A 133 -8.67 14.92 -4.11
C GLU A 133 -9.19 15.43 -2.77
N ASN A 134 -10.44 15.15 -2.41
CA ASN A 134 -11.00 15.55 -1.12
C ASN A 134 -10.29 14.90 0.08
N ILE A 135 -9.99 13.60 -0.01
CA ILE A 135 -9.26 12.90 1.06
C ILE A 135 -7.85 13.45 1.20
N LEU A 136 -7.14 13.63 0.09
CA LEU A 136 -5.76 14.12 0.10
C LEU A 136 -5.67 15.57 0.56
N ASP A 137 -6.67 16.42 0.23
CA ASP A 137 -6.80 17.76 0.79
C ASP A 137 -6.94 17.72 2.32
N ASN A 138 -7.82 16.87 2.83
CA ASN A 138 -8.02 16.73 4.27
C ASN A 138 -6.75 16.23 4.98
N ILE A 139 -6.03 15.31 4.38
CA ILE A 139 -4.76 14.81 4.93
C ILE A 139 -3.71 15.92 4.93
N TYR A 140 -3.56 16.64 3.82
CA TYR A 140 -2.55 17.67 3.68
C TYR A 140 -2.81 18.90 4.56
N TYR A 141 -4.04 19.45 4.51
CA TYR A 141 -4.37 20.69 5.21
C TYR A 141 -4.81 20.50 6.66
N HIS A 142 -5.36 19.34 7.00
CA HIS A 142 -6.00 19.10 8.30
C HIS A 142 -5.43 17.90 9.06
N ASN A 143 -4.46 17.17 8.46
CA ASN A 143 -3.90 15.93 9.01
C ASN A 143 -4.99 14.92 9.42
N SER A 144 -6.05 14.81 8.61
CA SER A 144 -7.22 13.97 8.87
C SER A 144 -7.66 13.22 7.60
N PRO A 145 -7.94 11.92 7.68
CA PRO A 145 -7.77 11.05 8.86
C PRO A 145 -6.30 10.82 9.24
N ASN A 146 -6.05 10.48 10.51
CA ASN A 146 -4.71 10.11 10.99
C ASN A 146 -4.40 8.66 10.57
N THR A 147 -4.01 8.48 9.31
CA THR A 147 -3.73 7.18 8.70
C THR A 147 -2.53 7.27 7.76
N TRP A 148 -1.98 6.13 7.37
CA TRP A 148 -0.82 6.01 6.49
C TRP A 148 -1.17 5.49 5.08
N ASP A 149 -2.28 4.83 4.90
CA ASP A 149 -2.63 4.02 3.72
C ASP A 149 -3.10 4.84 2.51
N TYR A 150 -3.76 5.99 2.71
CA TYR A 150 -4.10 6.90 1.61
C TYR A 150 -2.86 7.50 0.95
N GLN A 151 -1.85 7.83 1.76
CA GLN A 151 -0.55 8.32 1.27
C GLN A 151 0.20 7.23 0.48
N TRP A 152 0.09 5.96 0.93
CA TRP A 152 0.60 4.83 0.18
C TRP A 152 -0.10 4.67 -1.18
N THR A 153 -1.42 4.82 -1.19
CA THR A 153 -2.21 4.78 -2.43
C THR A 153 -1.82 5.92 -3.38
N LEU A 154 -1.62 7.15 -2.87
CA LEU A 154 -1.12 8.25 -3.68
C LEU A 154 0.25 7.92 -4.28
N SER A 155 1.18 7.43 -3.48
CA SER A 155 2.51 7.03 -3.96
C SER A 155 2.44 5.99 -5.06
N SER A 156 1.54 5.01 -4.93
CA SER A 156 1.28 4.01 -5.96
C SER A 156 0.72 4.64 -7.25
N PHE A 157 -0.27 5.52 -7.15
CA PHE A 157 -0.84 6.21 -8.33
C PHE A 157 0.21 7.03 -9.08
N LEU A 158 0.99 7.82 -8.36
CA LEU A 158 2.02 8.67 -8.97
C LEU A 158 3.05 7.86 -9.76
N ASN A 159 3.39 6.69 -9.28
CA ASN A 159 4.35 5.79 -9.91
C ASN A 159 3.71 4.74 -10.83
N SER A 160 2.40 4.83 -11.11
CA SER A 160 1.65 3.84 -11.90
C SER A 160 1.78 2.41 -11.36
N GLY A 161 1.87 2.29 -10.05
CA GLY A 161 2.01 1.01 -9.35
C GLY A 161 0.79 0.10 -9.55
N ILE A 162 1.06 -1.19 -9.69
CA ILE A 162 0.08 -2.24 -9.85
C ILE A 162 0.11 -3.15 -8.63
N THR A 163 -1.07 -3.52 -8.15
CA THR A 163 -1.24 -4.45 -7.03
C THR A 163 -1.74 -5.80 -7.54
N ILE A 164 -1.16 -6.87 -7.04
CA ILE A 164 -1.65 -8.25 -7.24
C ILE A 164 -2.72 -8.54 -6.20
N VAL A 165 -3.88 -9.02 -6.64
CA VAL A 165 -5.04 -9.33 -5.80
C VAL A 165 -5.45 -10.77 -6.06
N PRO A 166 -5.57 -11.64 -5.04
CA PRO A 166 -6.03 -13.01 -5.23
C PRO A 166 -7.50 -13.04 -5.67
N ASN A 167 -7.87 -14.08 -6.43
CA ASN A 167 -9.26 -14.30 -6.86
C ASN A 167 -10.09 -15.09 -5.83
N LYS A 168 -9.46 -15.60 -4.79
CA LYS A 168 -10.09 -16.30 -3.65
C LYS A 168 -9.51 -15.75 -2.37
#